data_f4e35fb0fef801899dbab543dd7fc5ee
#
_entry.id   f4e35fb0fef801899dbab543dd7fc5ee
#
_cell.length_a   1.000
_cell.length_b   1.000
_cell.length_c   1.000
_cell.angle_alpha   90.00
_cell.angle_beta   90.00
_cell.angle_gamma   90.00
#
_symmetry.space_group_name_H-M   'P 1'
#
loop_
_entity.id
_entity.type
_entity.pdbx_description
1 polymer ?
#
loop_
_entity_poly.entity_id
_entity_poly.type
_entity_poly.pdbx_seq_one_letter_code
_entity_poly.pdbx_strand_id
1 'polypeptide(L)'
;WGPVMLILLVGTGVYLTFRFGFLTWRNLFPSLKALFSKESRIKKDGGKGDVSPFAALMTALASTIGTGNIVGVATAMIAGGPGALVWMWISAAFGITTKFAECALSIKYRVVNDRGEMLGGPMYSIKAAFHDKLPGKILAVLFAIFALLASFGIGNLTQANSISDAVNSTFTIPTWVTGLILTVMVLIIVLGGIQSISKVSSVLVPAMAVFYIVAGLVVIFGNISGIPEGLRNIFVMAFSGKSVAGGIAGTLTATMMNSMRYGVGRGVFSNEAGMGSAAIAAAAAHTDNHIRQGYINMCGTFLDTIVVCTITGLAIASSGVLGTTNAAMDGTYVIDNNKITIASHNIGSDSSYKDTIYEYALTDDGFSLTDDSGNVTNYTPCTKEKIATNQETDFDKKMDGVEAKATETTLQGTWQDESGNNVKFSTDGQYESLTLTTGAKLTIEAFRSVLGDVGAYLVTIGLILFAFSTILGWEYNGEKALEFLAKKPLVCYIYRIIFSLVVYFG
;
A
#
# COMPACT_ATOMS: atom_id res chain seq x y z
N TRP A 1 -12.00 -0.64 5.80
CA TRP A 1 -12.49 0.58 5.17
C TRP A 1 -13.99 0.42 4.81
N GLY A 2 -14.85 0.79 5.75
CA GLY A 2 -16.29 0.76 5.52
C GLY A 2 -16.79 2.05 4.83
N PRO A 3 -17.97 2.03 4.18
CA PRO A 3 -18.52 3.19 3.48
C PRO A 3 -18.61 4.45 4.33
N VAL A 4 -18.96 4.31 5.60
CA VAL A 4 -19.09 5.44 6.56
C VAL A 4 -17.78 6.21 6.71
N MET A 5 -16.66 5.51 6.92
CA MET A 5 -15.35 6.15 7.06
C MET A 5 -14.88 6.81 5.76
N LEU A 6 -15.12 6.19 4.61
CA LEU A 6 -14.79 6.77 3.31
C LEU A 6 -15.58 8.07 3.06
N ILE A 7 -16.88 8.07 3.37
CA ILE A 7 -17.74 9.26 3.25
C ILE A 7 -17.26 10.37 4.17
N LEU A 8 -16.93 10.07 5.43
CA LEU A 8 -16.45 11.07 6.38
C LEU A 8 -15.11 11.69 5.93
N LEU A 9 -14.13 10.88 5.52
CA LEU A 9 -12.81 11.37 5.13
C LEU A 9 -12.86 12.16 3.82
N VAL A 10 -13.42 11.58 2.76
CA VAL A 10 -13.51 12.26 1.45
C VAL A 10 -14.52 13.39 1.50
N GLY A 11 -15.67 13.20 2.16
CA GLY A 11 -16.70 14.24 2.33
C GLY A 11 -16.17 15.46 3.06
N THR A 12 -15.32 15.29 4.09
CA THR A 12 -14.63 16.41 4.74
C THR A 12 -13.72 17.14 3.75
N GLY A 13 -12.96 16.41 2.92
CA GLY A 13 -12.12 17.00 1.88
C GLY A 13 -12.92 17.77 0.84
N VAL A 14 -14.05 17.22 0.39
CA VAL A 14 -14.98 17.89 -0.52
C VAL A 14 -15.51 19.16 0.11
N TYR A 15 -16.07 19.08 1.33
CA TYR A 15 -16.59 20.25 2.04
C TYR A 15 -15.54 21.36 2.17
N LEU A 16 -14.34 21.04 2.62
CA LEU A 16 -13.25 22.00 2.78
C LEU A 16 -12.81 22.60 1.45
N THR A 17 -12.77 21.82 0.38
CA THR A 17 -12.37 22.28 -0.96
C THR A 17 -13.34 23.36 -1.46
N PHE A 18 -14.65 23.09 -1.34
CA PHE A 18 -15.67 24.08 -1.73
C PHE A 18 -15.66 25.29 -0.78
N ARG A 19 -15.56 25.05 0.54
CA ARG A 19 -15.53 26.12 1.56
C ARG A 19 -14.36 27.08 1.39
N PHE A 20 -13.21 26.59 0.94
CA PHE A 20 -12.03 27.40 0.65
C PHE A 20 -12.00 27.93 -0.78
N GLY A 21 -13.03 27.70 -1.61
CA GLY A 21 -13.08 28.17 -2.99
C GLY A 21 -11.91 27.65 -3.85
N PHE A 22 -11.57 26.38 -3.70
CA PHE A 22 -10.43 25.75 -4.42
C PHE A 22 -9.08 26.42 -4.20
N LEU A 23 -8.89 27.12 -3.10
CA LEU A 23 -7.67 27.87 -2.80
C LEU A 23 -6.41 26.97 -2.80
N THR A 24 -6.51 25.76 -2.30
CA THR A 24 -5.43 24.77 -2.27
C THR A 24 -4.99 24.38 -3.68
N TRP A 25 -5.93 24.15 -4.58
CA TRP A 25 -5.64 23.83 -5.98
C TRP A 25 -5.01 25.00 -6.72
N ARG A 26 -5.51 26.20 -6.52
CA ARG A 26 -4.97 27.43 -7.13
C ARG A 26 -3.53 27.71 -6.68
N ASN A 27 -3.18 27.30 -5.45
CA ASN A 27 -1.86 27.50 -4.88
C ASN A 27 -0.96 26.26 -4.92
N LEU A 28 -1.36 25.17 -5.59
CA LEU A 28 -0.58 23.92 -5.63
C LEU A 28 0.80 24.11 -6.27
N PHE A 29 0.86 24.69 -7.48
CA PHE A 29 2.13 24.93 -8.18
C PHE A 29 3.02 25.96 -7.46
N PRO A 30 2.51 27.11 -6.97
CA PRO A 30 3.27 27.99 -6.10
C PRO A 30 3.82 27.29 -4.86
N SER A 31 3.06 26.37 -4.25
CA SER A 31 3.48 25.61 -3.06
C SER A 31 4.58 24.59 -3.38
N LEU A 32 4.47 23.90 -4.52
CA LEU A 32 5.55 23.03 -5.00
C LEU A 32 6.84 23.81 -5.25
N LYS A 33 6.75 25.00 -5.85
CA LYS A 33 7.91 25.88 -6.03
C LYS A 33 8.48 26.35 -4.68
N ALA A 34 7.63 26.73 -3.74
CA ALA A 34 8.04 27.12 -2.39
C ALA A 34 8.71 25.98 -1.63
N LEU A 35 8.25 24.73 -1.80
CA LEU A 35 8.84 23.54 -1.19
C LEU A 35 10.33 23.39 -1.54
N PHE A 36 10.71 23.62 -2.80
CA PHE A 36 12.10 23.49 -3.25
C PHE A 36 12.92 24.77 -3.08
N SER A 37 12.33 25.84 -2.53
CA SER A 37 13.05 27.09 -2.27
C SER A 37 14.10 26.94 -1.17
N LYS A 38 15.14 27.79 -1.20
CA LYS A 38 16.15 27.86 -0.13
C LYS A 38 15.52 28.14 1.24
N GLU A 39 14.48 28.96 1.27
CA GLU A 39 13.79 29.35 2.50
C GLU A 39 13.09 28.19 3.23
N SER A 40 12.64 27.14 2.52
CA SER A 40 12.03 25.96 3.14
C SER A 40 13.05 25.00 3.76
N ARG A 41 14.31 25.09 3.32
CA ARG A 41 15.41 24.19 3.73
C ARG A 41 16.20 24.67 4.95
N ILE A 42 16.07 25.95 5.30
CA ILE A 42 16.80 26.56 6.43
C ILE A 42 15.85 26.86 7.60
N LYS A 43 16.39 26.87 8.80
CA LYS A 43 15.71 27.44 9.97
C LYS A 43 15.93 28.95 9.93
N LYS A 44 14.84 29.74 9.88
CA LYS A 44 14.94 31.21 9.93
C LYS A 44 15.18 31.66 11.36
N ASP A 45 16.05 32.67 11.55
CA ASP A 45 16.24 33.29 12.86
C ASP A 45 14.93 33.86 13.38
N GLY A 46 14.63 33.59 14.67
CA GLY A 46 13.46 34.09 15.41
C GLY A 46 12.18 33.24 15.29
N GLY A 47 12.12 32.19 14.46
CA GLY A 47 10.98 31.24 14.44
C GLY A 47 11.10 30.14 15.50
N LYS A 48 9.98 29.52 15.85
CA LYS A 48 9.94 28.34 16.75
C LYS A 48 9.83 27.06 15.92
N GLY A 49 10.53 25.98 16.30
CA GLY A 49 10.47 24.68 15.63
C GLY A 49 11.76 23.89 15.74
N ASP A 50 11.64 22.57 15.56
CA ASP A 50 12.74 21.61 15.75
C ASP A 50 13.55 21.41 14.45
N VAL A 51 12.86 21.37 13.31
CA VAL A 51 13.42 21.06 12.00
C VAL A 51 12.95 22.07 10.93
N SER A 52 13.64 22.16 9.77
CA SER A 52 13.20 23.06 8.69
C SER A 52 11.82 22.66 8.14
N PRO A 53 11.06 23.59 7.52
CA PRO A 53 9.79 23.29 6.87
C PRO A 53 9.86 22.14 5.85
N PHE A 54 10.92 22.07 5.07
CA PHE A 54 11.21 20.98 4.14
C PHE A 54 11.43 19.66 4.88
N ALA A 55 12.25 19.64 5.94
CA ALA A 55 12.53 18.43 6.71
C ALA A 55 11.28 17.88 7.42
N ALA A 56 10.41 18.76 7.91
CA ALA A 56 9.12 18.37 8.49
C ALA A 56 8.20 17.72 7.44
N LEU A 57 8.14 18.26 6.20
CA LEU A 57 7.40 17.59 5.12
C LEU A 57 8.05 16.26 4.74
N MET A 58 9.38 16.18 4.63
CA MET A 58 10.05 14.91 4.30
C MET A 58 9.81 13.84 5.37
N THR A 59 9.74 14.22 6.65
CA THR A 59 9.36 13.30 7.73
C THR A 59 7.89 12.87 7.61
N ALA A 60 6.98 13.78 7.25
CA ALA A 60 5.59 13.44 6.97
C ALA A 60 5.45 12.53 5.73
N LEU A 61 6.21 12.79 4.66
CA LEU A 61 6.26 11.94 3.47
C LEU A 61 6.91 10.58 3.75
N ALA A 62 7.88 10.54 4.65
CA ALA A 62 8.47 9.28 5.07
C ALA A 62 7.40 8.33 5.66
N SER A 63 6.45 8.85 6.45
CA SER A 63 5.36 8.01 6.99
C SER A 63 4.31 7.61 5.96
N THR A 64 4.14 8.36 4.85
CA THR A 64 3.09 8.13 3.85
C THR A 64 3.58 7.37 2.62
N ILE A 65 4.75 7.72 2.06
CA ILE A 65 5.33 7.02 0.91
C ILE A 65 5.95 5.70 1.39
N GLY A 66 5.19 4.62 1.30
CA GLY A 66 5.53 3.31 1.81
C GLY A 66 5.06 2.18 0.90
N THR A 67 4.76 1.03 1.50
CA THR A 67 4.19 -0.11 0.79
C THR A 67 2.87 0.23 0.09
N GLY A 68 2.13 1.24 0.58
CA GLY A 68 0.88 1.72 -0.01
C GLY A 68 1.01 2.11 -1.48
N ASN A 69 2.13 2.74 -1.86
CA ASN A 69 2.36 3.25 -3.22
C ASN A 69 2.73 2.16 -4.24
N ILE A 70 3.23 1.01 -3.79
CA ILE A 70 3.66 -0.11 -4.63
C ILE A 70 2.65 -1.26 -4.47
N VAL A 71 2.63 -1.89 -3.29
CA VAL A 71 1.78 -3.04 -2.95
C VAL A 71 0.31 -2.64 -2.91
N GLY A 72 0.00 -1.48 -2.30
CA GLY A 72 -1.36 -1.00 -2.13
C GLY A 72 -2.06 -0.67 -3.45
N VAL A 73 -1.36 -0.02 -4.39
CA VAL A 73 -1.88 0.27 -5.74
C VAL A 73 -2.17 -1.03 -6.49
N ALA A 74 -1.21 -1.95 -6.51
CA ALA A 74 -1.36 -3.25 -7.15
C ALA A 74 -2.58 -4.03 -6.59
N THR A 75 -2.70 -4.09 -5.26
CA THR A 75 -3.84 -4.73 -4.59
C THR A 75 -5.18 -4.05 -4.92
N ALA A 76 -5.21 -2.69 -5.00
CA ALA A 76 -6.42 -1.97 -5.38
C ALA A 76 -6.85 -2.27 -6.81
N MET A 77 -5.89 -2.38 -7.73
CA MET A 77 -6.16 -2.67 -9.13
C MET A 77 -6.62 -4.12 -9.36
N ILE A 78 -6.22 -5.07 -8.53
CA ILE A 78 -6.76 -6.44 -8.58
C ILE A 78 -8.16 -6.49 -7.97
N ALA A 79 -8.35 -5.99 -6.75
CA ALA A 79 -9.62 -6.11 -6.02
C ALA A 79 -10.73 -5.18 -6.54
N GLY A 80 -10.37 -4.03 -7.07
CA GLY A 80 -11.29 -3.01 -7.59
C GLY A 80 -11.26 -2.84 -9.11
N GLY A 81 -10.41 -3.62 -9.80
CA GLY A 81 -10.09 -3.38 -11.22
C GLY A 81 -9.21 -2.14 -11.43
N PRO A 82 -8.65 -1.95 -12.65
CA PRO A 82 -7.82 -0.79 -12.98
C PRO A 82 -8.51 0.55 -12.74
N GLY A 83 -9.85 0.62 -12.76
CA GLY A 83 -10.64 1.81 -12.42
C GLY A 83 -10.42 2.34 -11.01
N ALA A 84 -9.91 1.53 -10.08
CA ALA A 84 -9.55 1.95 -8.74
C ALA A 84 -8.56 3.14 -8.75
N LEU A 85 -7.68 3.23 -9.76
CA LEU A 85 -6.72 4.33 -9.89
C LEU A 85 -7.40 5.70 -10.06
N VAL A 86 -8.50 5.80 -10.82
CA VAL A 86 -9.29 7.04 -10.94
C VAL A 86 -9.85 7.48 -9.58
N TRP A 87 -10.35 6.53 -8.80
CA TRP A 87 -10.90 6.82 -7.48
C TRP A 87 -9.82 7.16 -6.45
N MET A 88 -8.59 6.65 -6.62
CA MET A 88 -7.42 7.13 -5.88
C MET A 88 -7.12 8.61 -6.21
N TRP A 89 -7.15 9.00 -7.49
CA TRP A 89 -6.97 10.40 -7.90
C TRP A 89 -8.04 11.31 -7.33
N ILE A 90 -9.31 10.90 -7.39
CA ILE A 90 -10.44 11.67 -6.84
C ILE A 90 -10.26 11.86 -5.33
N SER A 91 -9.92 10.81 -4.60
CA SER A 91 -9.70 10.90 -3.15
C SER A 91 -8.51 11.82 -2.80
N ALA A 92 -7.42 11.73 -3.55
CA ALA A 92 -6.26 12.60 -3.37
C ALA A 92 -6.57 14.05 -3.73
N ALA A 93 -7.37 14.29 -4.77
CA ALA A 93 -7.79 15.62 -5.19
C ALA A 93 -8.46 16.41 -4.06
N PHE A 94 -9.34 15.77 -3.32
CA PHE A 94 -9.98 16.36 -2.14
C PHE A 94 -9.09 16.25 -0.89
N GLY A 95 -8.30 15.19 -0.80
CA GLY A 95 -7.31 14.96 0.26
C GLY A 95 -6.25 16.07 0.38
N ILE A 96 -5.84 16.70 -0.73
CA ILE A 96 -4.93 17.86 -0.74
C ILE A 96 -5.43 18.96 0.21
N THR A 97 -6.72 19.27 0.18
CA THR A 97 -7.30 20.32 1.03
C THR A 97 -7.40 19.87 2.49
N THR A 98 -7.72 18.60 2.72
CA THR A 98 -7.72 18.03 4.07
C THR A 98 -6.32 18.07 4.68
N LYS A 99 -5.31 17.66 3.91
CA LYS A 99 -3.89 17.70 4.33
C LYS A 99 -3.43 19.12 4.67
N PHE A 100 -3.82 20.12 3.85
CA PHE A 100 -3.59 21.53 4.16
C PHE A 100 -4.17 21.93 5.51
N ALA A 101 -5.45 21.61 5.74
CA ALA A 101 -6.17 22.01 6.93
C ALA A 101 -5.58 21.36 8.21
N GLU A 102 -5.35 20.04 8.20
CA GLU A 102 -4.82 19.33 9.37
C GLU A 102 -3.41 19.82 9.76
N CYS A 103 -2.54 20.07 8.78
CA CYS A 103 -1.19 20.55 9.05
C CYS A 103 -1.16 22.03 9.49
N ALA A 104 -2.03 22.87 8.91
CA ALA A 104 -2.16 24.26 9.34
C ALA A 104 -2.69 24.36 10.80
N LEU A 105 -3.69 23.55 11.14
CA LEU A 105 -4.20 23.48 12.52
C LEU A 105 -3.15 22.97 13.51
N SER A 106 -2.32 22.02 13.09
CA SER A 106 -1.25 21.50 13.93
C SER A 106 -0.24 22.58 14.33
N ILE A 107 0.21 23.42 13.39
CA ILE A 107 1.10 24.54 13.68
C ILE A 107 0.40 25.59 14.57
N LYS A 108 -0.87 25.88 14.29
CA LYS A 108 -1.64 26.88 15.04
C LYS A 108 -1.83 26.52 16.52
N TYR A 109 -2.04 25.24 16.82
CA TYR A 109 -2.38 24.76 18.17
C TYR A 109 -1.27 23.93 18.82
N ARG A 110 -0.05 23.96 18.27
CA ARG A 110 1.10 23.29 18.86
C ARG A 110 1.50 23.92 20.19
N VAL A 111 2.12 23.12 21.04
CA VAL A 111 2.68 23.53 22.34
C VAL A 111 4.16 23.17 22.39
N VAL A 112 4.88 23.72 23.35
CA VAL A 112 6.28 23.40 23.61
C VAL A 112 6.35 22.52 24.85
N ASN A 113 7.11 21.45 24.83
CA ASN A 113 7.36 20.62 26.00
C ASN A 113 8.51 21.20 26.86
N ASP A 114 8.78 20.56 27.98
CA ASP A 114 9.83 20.98 28.94
C ASP A 114 11.25 20.91 28.36
N ARG A 115 11.43 20.20 27.25
CA ARG A 115 12.69 20.08 26.50
C ARG A 115 12.85 21.12 25.40
N GLY A 116 11.86 21.98 25.21
CA GLY A 116 11.83 22.95 24.12
C GLY A 116 11.38 22.40 22.77
N GLU A 117 10.95 21.13 22.67
CA GLU A 117 10.47 20.51 21.45
C GLU A 117 9.02 20.87 21.14
N MET A 118 8.67 20.95 19.86
CA MET A 118 7.31 21.24 19.41
C MET A 118 6.44 19.99 19.44
N LEU A 119 5.29 20.09 20.09
CA LEU A 119 4.26 19.07 20.16
C LEU A 119 2.97 19.58 19.50
N GLY A 120 2.47 18.85 18.53
CA GLY A 120 1.24 19.19 17.83
C GLY A 120 0.57 17.94 17.23
N GLY A 121 -0.35 18.18 16.32
CA GLY A 121 -1.14 17.12 15.70
C GLY A 121 -2.59 17.15 16.17
N PRO A 122 -3.42 16.17 15.73
CA PRO A 122 -4.85 16.17 16.01
C PRO A 122 -5.19 16.19 17.50
N MET A 123 -4.44 15.49 18.35
CA MET A 123 -4.69 15.45 19.79
C MET A 123 -4.65 16.85 20.43
N TYR A 124 -3.76 17.73 19.98
CA TYR A 124 -3.68 19.11 20.47
C TYR A 124 -4.75 20.00 19.81
N SER A 125 -4.98 19.85 18.53
CA SER A 125 -5.97 20.62 17.78
C SER A 125 -7.40 20.32 18.23
N ILE A 126 -7.74 19.05 18.50
CA ILE A 126 -9.04 18.62 19.01
C ILE A 126 -9.25 19.21 20.42
N LYS A 127 -8.25 19.06 21.30
CA LYS A 127 -8.32 19.60 22.66
C LYS A 127 -8.58 21.11 22.65
N ALA A 128 -7.88 21.85 21.78
CA ALA A 128 -8.05 23.29 21.63
C ALA A 128 -9.42 23.66 21.02
N ALA A 129 -9.91 22.92 20.01
CA ALA A 129 -11.20 23.15 19.37
C ALA A 129 -12.38 23.02 20.34
N PHE A 130 -12.27 22.14 21.31
CA PHE A 130 -13.27 21.94 22.37
C PHE A 130 -13.01 22.80 23.63
N HIS A 131 -12.13 23.79 23.54
CA HIS A 131 -11.79 24.68 24.67
C HIS A 131 -11.46 23.92 25.99
N ASP A 132 -10.68 22.83 25.86
CA ASP A 132 -10.31 21.96 26.99
C ASP A 132 -11.48 21.27 27.73
N LYS A 133 -12.68 21.25 27.14
CA LYS A 133 -13.84 20.54 27.71
C LYS A 133 -13.67 19.03 27.64
N LEU A 134 -14.40 18.31 28.49
CA LEU A 134 -14.30 16.84 28.62
C LEU A 134 -14.42 16.08 27.28
N PRO A 135 -15.38 16.37 26.36
CA PRO A 135 -15.47 15.64 25.09
C PRO A 135 -14.19 15.77 24.25
N GLY A 136 -13.60 16.97 24.17
CA GLY A 136 -12.35 17.19 23.44
C GLY A 136 -11.16 16.46 24.05
N LYS A 137 -11.09 16.38 25.41
CA LYS A 137 -10.05 15.60 26.08
C LYS A 137 -10.16 14.10 25.79
N ILE A 138 -11.40 13.56 25.84
CA ILE A 138 -11.65 12.15 25.51
C ILE A 138 -11.25 11.85 24.06
N LEU A 139 -11.71 12.64 23.09
CA LEU A 139 -11.38 12.44 21.68
C LEU A 139 -9.87 12.57 21.41
N ALA A 140 -9.18 13.51 22.06
CA ALA A 140 -7.74 13.67 21.93
C ALA A 140 -6.96 12.47 22.47
N VAL A 141 -7.38 11.90 23.61
CA VAL A 141 -6.79 10.69 24.19
C VAL A 141 -7.05 9.49 23.29
N LEU A 142 -8.28 9.31 22.80
CA LEU A 142 -8.62 8.22 21.88
C LEU A 142 -7.79 8.29 20.59
N PHE A 143 -7.65 9.50 20.01
CA PHE A 143 -6.79 9.68 18.85
C PHE A 143 -5.34 9.27 19.15
N ALA A 144 -4.78 9.71 20.28
CA ALA A 144 -3.41 9.38 20.64
C ALA A 144 -3.21 7.87 20.86
N ILE A 145 -4.16 7.17 21.49
CA ILE A 145 -4.13 5.71 21.65
C ILE A 145 -4.16 5.01 20.27
N PHE A 146 -5.07 5.41 19.38
CA PHE A 146 -5.16 4.79 18.07
C PHE A 146 -3.94 5.09 17.21
N ALA A 147 -3.37 6.30 17.27
CA ALA A 147 -2.13 6.64 16.56
C ALA A 147 -0.94 5.80 17.08
N LEU A 148 -0.86 5.58 18.40
CA LEU A 148 0.16 4.73 19.00
C LEU A 148 0.01 3.26 18.55
N LEU A 149 -1.20 2.71 18.54
CA LEU A 149 -1.45 1.34 18.07
C LEU A 149 -1.15 1.21 16.55
N ALA A 150 -1.57 2.20 15.76
CA ALA A 150 -1.30 2.22 14.32
C ALA A 150 0.20 2.26 14.01
N SER A 151 1.02 2.92 14.85
CA SER A 151 2.46 2.97 14.66
C SER A 151 3.11 1.59 14.73
N PHE A 152 2.67 0.71 15.62
CA PHE A 152 3.15 -0.67 15.69
C PHE A 152 2.62 -1.56 14.57
N GLY A 153 1.35 -1.43 14.19
CA GLY A 153 0.73 -2.25 13.15
C GLY A 153 1.14 -1.82 11.74
N ILE A 154 0.49 -0.76 11.25
CA ILE A 154 0.65 -0.28 9.87
C ILE A 154 2.03 0.34 9.65
N GLY A 155 2.53 1.06 10.63
CA GLY A 155 3.78 1.82 10.54
C GLY A 155 5.04 0.96 10.75
N ASN A 156 4.94 -0.21 11.38
CA ASN A 156 6.08 -1.06 11.73
C ASN A 156 5.94 -2.46 11.13
N LEU A 157 5.14 -3.34 11.75
CA LEU A 157 5.04 -4.76 11.39
C LEU A 157 4.72 -4.98 9.91
N THR A 158 3.73 -4.27 9.37
CA THR A 158 3.34 -4.41 7.96
C THR A 158 4.47 -3.99 7.01
N GLN A 159 5.23 -2.96 7.35
CA GLN A 159 6.33 -2.47 6.54
C GLN A 159 7.51 -3.44 6.59
N ALA A 160 7.88 -3.89 7.79
CA ALA A 160 8.98 -4.84 8.00
C ALA A 160 8.69 -6.19 7.31
N ASN A 161 7.48 -6.73 7.44
CA ASN A 161 7.03 -7.91 6.73
C ASN A 161 7.15 -7.76 5.21
N SER A 162 6.67 -6.64 4.66
CA SER A 162 6.74 -6.41 3.21
C SER A 162 8.18 -6.32 2.70
N ILE A 163 9.10 -5.77 3.49
CA ILE A 163 10.54 -5.76 3.15
C ILE A 163 11.08 -7.19 3.20
N SER A 164 10.81 -7.91 4.27
CA SER A 164 11.34 -9.27 4.50
C SER A 164 10.87 -10.23 3.40
N ASP A 165 9.59 -10.18 3.02
CA ASP A 165 9.03 -10.97 1.93
C ASP A 165 9.64 -10.62 0.57
N ALA A 166 9.79 -9.32 0.27
CA ALA A 166 10.38 -8.88 -0.99
C ALA A 166 11.86 -9.23 -1.10
N VAL A 167 12.62 -9.12 -0.02
CA VAL A 167 14.04 -9.48 0.04
C VAL A 167 14.21 -11.00 -0.07
N ASN A 168 13.38 -11.77 0.63
CA ASN A 168 13.40 -13.23 0.54
C ASN A 168 13.07 -13.71 -0.86
N SER A 169 11.99 -13.21 -1.47
CA SER A 169 11.55 -13.61 -2.81
C SER A 169 12.50 -13.21 -3.93
N THR A 170 13.25 -12.12 -3.76
CA THR A 170 14.15 -11.58 -4.81
C THR A 170 15.59 -12.04 -4.64
N PHE A 171 16.09 -12.12 -3.40
CA PHE A 171 17.50 -12.38 -3.08
C PHE A 171 17.71 -13.69 -2.31
N THR A 172 16.63 -14.43 -1.98
CA THR A 172 16.69 -15.67 -1.17
C THR A 172 17.33 -15.48 0.21
N ILE A 173 17.32 -14.25 0.75
CA ILE A 173 17.84 -13.96 2.09
C ILE A 173 16.77 -14.34 3.12
N PRO A 174 17.09 -15.15 4.14
CA PRO A 174 16.14 -15.52 5.19
C PRO A 174 15.55 -14.29 5.88
N THR A 175 14.23 -14.31 6.15
CA THR A 175 13.49 -13.19 6.72
C THR A 175 14.05 -12.69 8.05
N TRP A 176 14.52 -13.60 8.91
CA TRP A 176 15.13 -13.24 10.20
C TRP A 176 16.40 -12.39 10.05
N VAL A 177 17.21 -12.61 8.98
CA VAL A 177 18.41 -11.81 8.71
C VAL A 177 18.01 -10.39 8.34
N THR A 178 17.02 -10.26 7.46
CA THR A 178 16.45 -8.97 7.05
C THR A 178 15.88 -8.23 8.25
N GLY A 179 15.08 -8.91 9.09
CA GLY A 179 14.52 -8.35 10.32
C GLY A 179 15.58 -7.84 11.29
N LEU A 180 16.68 -8.60 11.48
CA LEU A 180 17.79 -8.17 12.34
C LEU A 180 18.48 -6.91 11.81
N ILE A 181 18.79 -6.86 10.52
CA ILE A 181 19.44 -5.70 9.88
C ILE A 181 18.54 -4.47 10.01
N LEU A 182 17.25 -4.60 9.70
CA LEU A 182 16.28 -3.51 9.81
C LEU A 182 16.18 -3.00 11.24
N THR A 183 16.09 -3.90 12.23
CA THR A 183 16.02 -3.54 13.66
C THR A 183 17.22 -2.69 14.08
N VAL A 184 18.43 -3.09 13.72
CA VAL A 184 19.65 -2.35 14.06
C VAL A 184 19.67 -0.98 13.37
N MET A 185 19.32 -0.92 12.07
CA MET A 185 19.30 0.34 11.32
C MET A 185 18.26 1.32 11.90
N VAL A 186 17.04 0.84 12.18
CA VAL A 186 15.98 1.65 12.79
C VAL A 186 16.42 2.15 14.15
N LEU A 187 16.94 1.28 15.03
CA LEU A 187 17.38 1.65 16.38
C LEU A 187 18.42 2.79 16.36
N ILE A 188 19.45 2.69 15.50
CA ILE A 188 20.49 3.71 15.40
C ILE A 188 19.92 5.07 15.03
N ILE A 189 18.95 5.12 14.09
CA ILE A 189 18.39 6.38 13.61
C ILE A 189 17.42 6.96 14.64
N VAL A 190 16.56 6.13 15.21
CA VAL A 190 15.47 6.51 16.09
C VAL A 190 15.97 7.03 17.44
N LEU A 191 17.09 6.51 17.97
CA LEU A 191 17.70 7.01 19.20
C LEU A 191 18.07 8.50 19.12
N GLY A 192 18.36 9.03 17.91
CA GLY A 192 18.61 10.45 17.69
C GLY A 192 17.36 11.34 17.60
N GLY A 193 16.15 10.75 17.72
CA GLY A 193 14.86 11.46 17.69
C GLY A 193 14.59 12.20 16.39
N ILE A 194 13.70 13.22 16.44
CA ILE A 194 13.23 13.96 15.26
C ILE A 194 14.37 14.55 14.42
N GLN A 195 15.47 14.97 15.02
CA GLN A 195 16.57 15.55 14.28
C GLN A 195 17.29 14.51 13.40
N SER A 196 17.50 13.31 13.91
CA SER A 196 18.08 12.21 13.16
C SER A 196 17.10 11.70 12.08
N ILE A 197 15.87 11.43 12.44
CA ILE A 197 14.81 10.96 11.54
C ILE A 197 14.61 11.94 10.39
N SER A 198 14.48 13.24 10.69
CA SER A 198 14.26 14.26 9.67
C SER A 198 15.49 14.47 8.76
N LYS A 199 16.70 14.31 9.28
CA LYS A 199 17.93 14.37 8.49
C LYS A 199 17.99 13.22 7.49
N VAL A 200 17.70 12.00 7.93
CA VAL A 200 17.64 10.83 7.04
C VAL A 200 16.51 10.98 6.04
N SER A 201 15.30 11.32 6.46
CA SER A 201 14.13 11.49 5.59
C SER A 201 14.33 12.59 4.54
N SER A 202 15.04 13.69 4.88
CA SER A 202 15.30 14.79 3.96
C SER A 202 16.18 14.41 2.75
N VAL A 203 16.95 13.33 2.87
CA VAL A 203 17.78 12.78 1.79
C VAL A 203 17.09 11.57 1.16
N LEU A 204 16.62 10.65 1.99
CA LEU A 204 16.05 9.37 1.56
C LEU A 204 14.78 9.57 0.74
N VAL A 205 13.82 10.38 1.21
CA VAL A 205 12.52 10.51 0.56
C VAL A 205 12.62 11.11 -0.85
N PRO A 206 13.33 12.23 -1.10
CA PRO A 206 13.51 12.72 -2.45
C PRO A 206 14.27 11.74 -3.35
N ALA A 207 15.32 11.09 -2.83
CA ALA A 207 16.13 10.13 -3.59
C ALA A 207 15.31 8.93 -4.02
N MET A 208 14.56 8.30 -3.08
CA MET A 208 13.73 7.14 -3.39
C MET A 208 12.58 7.48 -4.34
N ALA A 209 11.96 8.67 -4.19
CA ALA A 209 10.89 9.11 -5.08
C ALA A 209 11.39 9.30 -6.52
N VAL A 210 12.52 10.00 -6.70
CA VAL A 210 13.13 10.18 -8.03
C VAL A 210 13.55 8.85 -8.64
N PHE A 211 14.21 7.98 -7.86
CA PHE A 211 14.60 6.63 -8.27
C PHE A 211 13.39 5.84 -8.80
N TYR A 212 12.31 5.79 -8.02
CA TYR A 212 11.12 5.01 -8.38
C TYR A 212 10.36 5.62 -9.58
N ILE A 213 10.24 6.95 -9.63
CA ILE A 213 9.60 7.64 -10.75
C ILE A 213 10.37 7.37 -12.05
N VAL A 214 11.69 7.49 -12.05
CA VAL A 214 12.51 7.23 -13.25
C VAL A 214 12.36 5.78 -13.69
N ALA A 215 12.47 4.81 -12.78
CA ALA A 215 12.32 3.39 -13.08
C ALA A 215 10.90 3.08 -13.65
N GLY A 216 9.84 3.64 -13.03
CA GLY A 216 8.48 3.46 -13.51
C GLY A 216 8.22 4.12 -14.86
N LEU A 217 8.79 5.28 -15.13
CA LEU A 217 8.70 5.93 -16.46
C LEU A 217 9.37 5.07 -17.54
N VAL A 218 10.51 4.45 -17.26
CA VAL A 218 11.16 3.51 -18.19
C VAL A 218 10.21 2.36 -18.54
N VAL A 219 9.52 1.80 -17.55
CA VAL A 219 8.55 0.71 -17.78
C VAL A 219 7.35 1.19 -18.59
N ILE A 220 6.77 2.36 -18.25
CA ILE A 220 5.63 2.93 -18.97
C ILE A 220 5.98 3.18 -20.44
N PHE A 221 7.13 3.81 -20.71
CA PHE A 221 7.57 4.09 -22.08
C PHE A 221 8.03 2.83 -22.82
N GLY A 222 8.57 1.84 -22.13
CA GLY A 222 8.90 0.53 -22.71
C GLY A 222 7.65 -0.24 -23.16
N ASN A 223 6.50 -0.01 -22.50
CA ASN A 223 5.21 -0.57 -22.85
C ASN A 223 4.28 0.45 -23.55
N ILE A 224 4.84 1.32 -24.39
CA ILE A 224 4.11 2.44 -25.01
C ILE A 224 2.86 1.99 -25.80
N SER A 225 2.91 0.83 -26.43
CA SER A 225 1.78 0.23 -27.17
C SER A 225 0.62 -0.18 -26.26
N GLY A 226 0.88 -0.51 -24.99
CA GLY A 226 -0.11 -0.87 -23.99
C GLY A 226 -0.76 0.33 -23.28
N ILE A 227 -0.18 1.55 -23.41
CA ILE A 227 -0.70 2.74 -22.75
C ILE A 227 -2.15 3.08 -23.14
N PRO A 228 -2.54 3.09 -24.43
CA PRO A 228 -3.91 3.42 -24.83
C PRO A 228 -4.94 2.45 -24.25
N GLU A 229 -4.65 1.15 -24.26
CA GLU A 229 -5.52 0.12 -23.69
C GLU A 229 -5.56 0.22 -22.17
N GLY A 230 -4.42 0.38 -21.52
CA GLY A 230 -4.32 0.58 -20.06
C GLY A 230 -5.13 1.78 -19.60
N LEU A 231 -5.00 2.93 -20.25
CA LEU A 231 -5.80 4.13 -19.95
C LEU A 231 -7.29 3.90 -20.19
N ARG A 232 -7.66 3.29 -21.31
CA ARG A 232 -9.05 2.95 -21.59
C ARG A 232 -9.65 2.10 -20.48
N ASN A 233 -8.94 1.06 -20.04
CA ASN A 233 -9.39 0.17 -18.97
C ASN A 233 -9.53 0.92 -17.63
N ILE A 234 -8.58 1.80 -17.30
CA ILE A 234 -8.64 2.66 -16.11
C ILE A 234 -9.92 3.51 -16.09
N PHE A 235 -10.22 4.23 -17.18
CA PHE A 235 -11.39 5.11 -17.21
C PHE A 235 -12.70 4.36 -17.39
N VAL A 236 -12.78 3.36 -18.25
CA VAL A 236 -14.00 2.59 -18.49
C VAL A 236 -14.43 1.85 -17.22
N MET A 237 -13.50 1.16 -16.56
CA MET A 237 -13.84 0.37 -15.36
C MET A 237 -14.11 1.23 -14.13
N ALA A 238 -13.64 2.47 -14.10
CA ALA A 238 -13.95 3.38 -12.99
C ALA A 238 -15.44 3.71 -12.88
N PHE A 239 -16.17 3.71 -13.99
CA PHE A 239 -17.56 4.18 -14.06
C PHE A 239 -18.55 3.16 -14.61
N SER A 240 -18.11 1.96 -14.97
CA SER A 240 -18.98 0.90 -15.47
C SER A 240 -19.73 0.18 -14.36
N GLY A 241 -21.00 -0.13 -14.57
CA GLY A 241 -21.82 -0.88 -13.62
C GLY A 241 -21.33 -2.31 -13.40
N LYS A 242 -20.87 -2.97 -14.47
CA LYS A 242 -20.14 -4.24 -14.45
C LYS A 242 -19.20 -4.23 -15.66
N SER A 243 -17.93 -4.38 -15.42
CA SER A 243 -16.90 -4.45 -16.46
C SER A 243 -16.01 -5.66 -16.25
N VAL A 244 -15.65 -6.23 -17.38
CA VAL A 244 -14.66 -7.30 -17.46
C VAL A 244 -13.43 -6.69 -18.11
N ALA A 245 -12.33 -6.58 -17.40
CA ALA A 245 -11.02 -6.32 -17.99
C ALA A 245 -10.41 -7.65 -18.35
N GLY A 246 -10.40 -7.91 -19.63
CA GLY A 246 -9.74 -9.06 -20.20
C GLY A 246 -9.14 -8.64 -21.52
N GLY A 247 -7.90 -8.21 -21.52
CA GLY A 247 -7.04 -8.41 -22.67
C GLY A 247 -6.39 -9.76 -22.46
N ILE A 248 -6.45 -10.65 -23.42
CA ILE A 248 -5.67 -11.91 -23.56
C ILE A 248 -5.54 -12.79 -22.28
N ALA A 249 -5.85 -12.33 -21.09
CA ALA A 249 -5.58 -13.01 -19.83
C ALA A 249 -6.62 -12.72 -18.77
N GLY A 250 -7.40 -13.70 -18.40
CA GLY A 250 -8.20 -13.77 -17.20
C GLY A 250 -9.25 -12.65 -17.01
N THR A 251 -10.36 -12.98 -16.46
CA THR A 251 -11.50 -12.07 -16.24
C THR A 251 -11.40 -11.40 -14.89
N LEU A 252 -10.81 -10.20 -14.82
CA LEU A 252 -11.02 -9.32 -13.69
C LEU A 252 -12.42 -8.68 -13.82
N THR A 253 -13.40 -9.15 -13.07
CA THR A 253 -14.69 -8.49 -12.96
C THR A 253 -14.63 -7.41 -11.92
N ALA A 254 -14.87 -6.16 -12.30
CA ALA A 254 -14.99 -5.06 -11.37
C ALA A 254 -16.31 -4.31 -11.58
N THR A 255 -16.89 -3.88 -10.47
CA THR A 255 -18.01 -2.94 -10.48
C THR A 255 -17.49 -1.55 -10.10
N MET A 256 -18.17 -0.49 -10.58
CA MET A 256 -17.89 0.89 -10.13
C MET A 256 -17.82 0.99 -8.60
N MET A 257 -18.68 0.26 -7.88
CA MET A 257 -18.68 0.26 -6.41
C MET A 257 -17.38 -0.32 -5.83
N ASN A 258 -16.89 -1.43 -6.39
CA ASN A 258 -15.62 -2.02 -5.96
C ASN A 258 -14.44 -1.11 -6.34
N SER A 259 -14.40 -0.59 -7.57
CA SER A 259 -13.38 0.37 -7.99
C SER A 259 -13.33 1.59 -7.06
N MET A 260 -14.49 2.15 -6.71
CA MET A 260 -14.59 3.27 -5.78
C MET A 260 -14.13 2.88 -4.37
N ARG A 261 -14.62 1.77 -3.82
CA ARG A 261 -14.29 1.32 -2.48
C ARG A 261 -12.79 1.07 -2.30
N TYR A 262 -12.20 0.30 -3.20
CA TYR A 262 -10.78 -0.04 -3.13
C TYR A 262 -9.90 1.16 -3.52
N GLY A 263 -10.28 1.94 -4.54
CA GLY A 263 -9.54 3.10 -4.98
C GLY A 263 -9.52 4.20 -3.91
N VAL A 264 -10.67 4.60 -3.38
CA VAL A 264 -10.74 5.62 -2.30
C VAL A 264 -10.03 5.12 -1.05
N GLY A 265 -10.30 3.86 -0.64
CA GLY A 265 -9.66 3.29 0.55
C GLY A 265 -8.13 3.27 0.46
N ARG A 266 -7.60 2.85 -0.69
CA ARG A 266 -6.14 2.82 -0.89
C ARG A 266 -5.53 4.20 -1.13
N GLY A 267 -6.24 5.12 -1.78
CA GLY A 267 -5.82 6.51 -1.91
C GLY A 267 -5.64 7.19 -0.55
N VAL A 268 -6.64 7.08 0.32
CA VAL A 268 -6.57 7.61 1.70
C VAL A 268 -5.49 6.89 2.51
N PHE A 269 -5.37 5.56 2.38
CA PHE A 269 -4.32 4.81 3.07
C PHE A 269 -2.91 5.23 2.64
N SER A 270 -2.69 5.52 1.35
CA SER A 270 -1.39 5.95 0.83
C SER A 270 -1.02 7.36 1.33
N ASN A 271 -1.87 8.36 1.07
CA ASN A 271 -1.53 9.74 1.40
C ASN A 271 -1.90 10.17 2.82
N GLU A 272 -2.65 9.35 3.56
CA GLU A 272 -3.08 9.59 4.94
C GLU A 272 -3.79 10.94 5.16
N ALA A 273 -4.44 11.50 4.13
CA ALA A 273 -5.16 12.76 4.26
C ALA A 273 -6.41 12.61 5.15
N GLY A 274 -6.48 13.40 6.21
CA GLY A 274 -7.54 13.32 7.22
C GLY A 274 -7.28 12.30 8.33
N MET A 275 -6.18 11.53 8.25
CA MET A 275 -5.77 10.61 9.32
C MET A 275 -4.94 11.30 10.41
N GLY A 276 -4.40 12.49 10.15
CA GLY A 276 -3.73 13.32 11.13
C GLY A 276 -2.26 13.01 11.39
N SER A 277 -1.69 11.95 10.83
CA SER A 277 -0.29 11.55 10.98
C SER A 277 0.68 12.64 10.53
N ALA A 278 0.49 13.15 9.30
CA ALA A 278 1.32 14.22 8.77
C ALA A 278 1.25 15.53 9.60
N ALA A 279 0.14 15.77 10.29
CA ALA A 279 -0.02 16.91 11.17
C ALA A 279 0.91 16.83 12.39
N ILE A 280 1.22 15.61 12.88
CA ILE A 280 2.16 15.39 13.98
C ILE A 280 3.57 15.80 13.53
N ALA A 281 4.04 15.31 12.38
CA ALA A 281 5.34 15.68 11.85
C ALA A 281 5.43 17.17 11.46
N ALA A 282 4.35 17.75 10.91
CA ALA A 282 4.27 19.16 10.56
C ALA A 282 4.49 20.10 11.74
N ALA A 283 4.06 19.70 12.95
CA ALA A 283 4.22 20.49 14.17
C ALA A 283 5.68 20.85 14.47
N ALA A 284 6.62 19.98 14.12
CA ALA A 284 8.05 20.20 14.31
C ALA A 284 8.66 21.28 13.39
N ALA A 285 7.92 21.73 12.37
CA ALA A 285 8.44 22.70 11.41
C ALA A 285 8.80 24.05 12.05
N HIS A 286 10.00 24.55 11.71
CA HIS A 286 10.50 25.84 12.17
C HIS A 286 9.82 27.00 11.42
N THR A 287 8.62 27.35 11.85
CA THR A 287 7.80 28.41 11.28
C THR A 287 6.70 28.84 12.25
N ASP A 288 6.34 30.11 12.25
CA ASP A 288 5.15 30.63 12.94
C ASP A 288 3.97 30.82 11.97
N ASN A 289 4.21 30.67 10.65
CA ASN A 289 3.19 30.81 9.64
C ASN A 289 2.52 29.44 9.37
N HIS A 290 1.39 29.22 10.06
CA HIS A 290 0.62 27.99 9.94
C HIS A 290 0.03 27.75 8.53
N ILE A 291 -0.34 28.82 7.83
CA ILE A 291 -0.87 28.73 6.43
C ILE A 291 0.23 28.28 5.49
N ARG A 292 1.44 28.85 5.59
CA ARG A 292 2.58 28.46 4.74
C ARG A 292 2.93 26.97 4.93
N GLN A 293 2.97 26.49 6.16
CA GLN A 293 3.26 25.08 6.43
C GLN A 293 2.14 24.16 5.93
N GLY A 294 0.89 24.58 6.03
CA GLY A 294 -0.24 23.88 5.43
C GLY A 294 -0.05 23.71 3.91
N TYR A 295 0.31 24.78 3.21
CA TYR A 295 0.61 24.72 1.77
C TYR A 295 1.80 23.82 1.43
N ILE A 296 2.86 23.83 2.23
CA ILE A 296 4.01 22.94 2.04
C ILE A 296 3.57 21.49 2.21
N ASN A 297 2.83 21.18 3.27
CA ASN A 297 2.45 19.79 3.58
C ASN A 297 1.39 19.23 2.63
N MET A 298 0.50 20.05 2.04
CA MET A 298 -0.46 19.54 1.05
C MET A 298 0.21 19.00 -0.22
N CYS A 299 1.42 19.46 -0.55
CA CYS A 299 2.22 18.92 -1.64
C CYS A 299 2.52 17.44 -1.44
N GLY A 300 2.53 16.97 -0.18
CA GLY A 300 2.72 15.56 0.14
C GLY A 300 1.67 14.67 -0.50
N THR A 301 0.38 14.97 -0.36
CA THR A 301 -0.71 14.21 -0.98
C THR A 301 -0.61 14.18 -2.50
N PHE A 302 -0.21 15.30 -3.11
CA PHE A 302 0.02 15.37 -4.56
C PHE A 302 1.18 14.46 -4.99
N LEU A 303 2.33 14.58 -4.34
CA LEU A 303 3.53 13.78 -4.67
C LEU A 303 3.30 12.29 -4.43
N ASP A 304 2.68 11.94 -3.32
CA ASP A 304 2.38 10.55 -2.95
C ASP A 304 1.42 9.87 -3.95
N THR A 305 0.22 10.41 -4.09
CA THR A 305 -0.85 9.70 -4.80
C THR A 305 -0.95 10.12 -6.26
N ILE A 306 -0.92 11.44 -6.56
CA ILE A 306 -1.06 11.90 -7.96
C ILE A 306 0.22 11.59 -8.76
N VAL A 307 1.40 11.57 -8.12
CA VAL A 307 2.64 11.24 -8.84
C VAL A 307 3.00 9.77 -8.65
N VAL A 308 3.38 9.35 -7.44
CA VAL A 308 3.98 8.01 -7.23
C VAL A 308 3.00 6.88 -7.48
N CYS A 309 1.76 6.93 -6.92
CA CYS A 309 0.77 5.89 -7.18
C CYS A 309 0.34 5.84 -8.65
N THR A 310 0.32 6.99 -9.36
CA THR A 310 0.03 7.01 -10.79
C THR A 310 1.11 6.30 -11.60
N ILE A 311 2.39 6.49 -11.28
CA ILE A 311 3.49 5.77 -11.92
C ILE A 311 3.32 4.26 -11.76
N THR A 312 3.05 3.79 -10.55
CA THR A 312 2.80 2.36 -10.28
C THR A 312 1.59 1.85 -11.07
N GLY A 313 0.46 2.56 -10.97
CA GLY A 313 -0.79 2.15 -11.63
C GLY A 313 -0.68 2.13 -13.16
N LEU A 314 -0.02 3.12 -13.76
CA LEU A 314 0.21 3.15 -15.21
C LEU A 314 1.22 2.07 -15.65
N ALA A 315 2.28 1.82 -14.89
CA ALA A 315 3.21 0.74 -15.18
C ALA A 315 2.49 -0.62 -15.22
N ILE A 316 1.64 -0.89 -14.23
CA ILE A 316 0.82 -2.11 -14.17
C ILE A 316 -0.20 -2.16 -15.33
N ALA A 317 -0.91 -1.06 -15.59
CA ALA A 317 -1.96 -1.04 -16.61
C ALA A 317 -1.41 -1.17 -18.05
N SER A 318 -0.22 -0.60 -18.33
CA SER A 318 0.40 -0.64 -19.66
C SER A 318 1.15 -1.93 -19.93
N SER A 319 1.61 -2.64 -18.90
CA SER A 319 2.40 -3.88 -19.06
C SER A 319 1.56 -5.11 -19.42
N GLY A 320 0.23 -5.02 -19.28
CA GLY A 320 -0.68 -6.14 -19.54
C GLY A 320 -0.57 -7.31 -18.54
N VAL A 321 0.01 -7.09 -17.35
CA VAL A 321 0.15 -8.13 -16.30
C VAL A 321 -1.09 -8.29 -15.42
N LEU A 322 -2.09 -7.42 -15.56
CA LEU A 322 -3.35 -7.56 -14.83
C LEU A 322 -4.05 -8.87 -15.17
N GLY A 323 -4.44 -9.63 -14.15
CA GLY A 323 -5.07 -10.93 -14.31
C GLY A 323 -4.09 -12.09 -14.56
N THR A 324 -2.78 -11.86 -14.49
CA THR A 324 -1.80 -12.97 -14.50
C THR A 324 -1.88 -13.78 -13.23
N THR A 325 -1.58 -15.07 -13.33
CA THR A 325 -1.50 -16.00 -12.20
C THR A 325 -0.07 -16.47 -11.99
N ASN A 326 0.23 -16.91 -10.78
CA ASN A 326 1.49 -17.57 -10.41
C ASN A 326 1.16 -18.95 -9.83
N ALA A 327 1.97 -19.95 -10.14
CA ALA A 327 1.92 -21.24 -9.50
C ALA A 327 2.15 -21.09 -7.98
N ALA A 328 1.25 -21.63 -7.19
CA ALA A 328 1.26 -21.51 -5.73
C ALA A 328 1.47 -22.86 -5.05
N MET A 329 0.81 -23.91 -5.54
CA MET A 329 0.94 -25.27 -5.04
C MET A 329 1.01 -26.24 -6.22
N ASP A 330 1.75 -27.33 -6.07
CA ASP A 330 1.76 -28.47 -6.96
C ASP A 330 1.48 -29.77 -6.18
N GLY A 331 1.05 -30.81 -6.88
CA GLY A 331 0.72 -32.06 -6.22
C GLY A 331 0.01 -33.05 -7.11
N THR A 332 -0.71 -33.95 -6.47
CA THR A 332 -1.53 -34.98 -7.12
C THR A 332 -2.95 -34.94 -6.58
N TYR A 333 -3.89 -35.47 -7.37
CA TYR A 333 -5.28 -35.61 -6.95
C TYR A 333 -5.85 -36.98 -7.28
N VAL A 334 -6.84 -37.39 -6.50
CA VAL A 334 -7.62 -38.62 -6.74
C VAL A 334 -9.09 -38.31 -6.46
N ILE A 335 -9.97 -38.74 -7.34
CA ILE A 335 -11.44 -38.66 -7.15
C ILE A 335 -11.96 -40.04 -6.80
N ASP A 336 -12.66 -40.16 -5.70
CA ASP A 336 -13.36 -41.38 -5.24
C ASP A 336 -14.69 -41.03 -4.57
N ASN A 337 -15.80 -41.60 -5.07
CA ASN A 337 -17.13 -41.49 -4.46
C ASN A 337 -17.56 -40.09 -4.07
N ASN A 338 -17.56 -39.12 -5.02
CA ASN A 338 -17.89 -37.72 -4.81
C ASN A 338 -16.95 -36.96 -3.84
N LYS A 339 -15.77 -37.51 -3.61
CA LYS A 339 -14.70 -36.83 -2.87
C LYS A 339 -13.47 -36.70 -3.74
N ILE A 340 -12.80 -35.54 -3.65
CA ILE A 340 -11.49 -35.34 -4.22
C ILE A 340 -10.48 -35.17 -3.10
N THR A 341 -9.44 -35.97 -3.12
CA THR A 341 -8.28 -35.82 -2.24
C THR A 341 -7.17 -35.16 -3.03
N ILE A 342 -6.70 -34.02 -2.57
CA ILE A 342 -5.58 -33.27 -3.16
C ILE A 342 -4.39 -33.34 -2.20
N ALA A 343 -3.33 -34.04 -2.61
CA ALA A 343 -2.05 -34.07 -1.91
C ALA A 343 -1.15 -33.00 -2.52
N SER A 344 -1.00 -31.86 -1.87
CA SER A 344 -0.26 -30.71 -2.40
C SER A 344 0.69 -30.09 -1.39
N HIS A 345 1.68 -29.37 -1.89
CA HIS A 345 2.59 -28.53 -1.09
C HIS A 345 2.82 -27.17 -1.77
N ASN A 346 3.26 -26.19 -0.98
CA ASN A 346 3.59 -24.85 -1.54
C ASN A 346 4.88 -24.91 -2.35
N ILE A 347 4.84 -24.40 -3.57
CA ILE A 347 6.02 -24.34 -4.45
C ILE A 347 7.11 -23.48 -3.80
N GLY A 348 8.34 -24.01 -3.77
CA GLY A 348 9.50 -23.32 -3.18
C GLY A 348 9.57 -23.38 -1.65
N SER A 349 8.78 -24.22 -0.99
CA SER A 349 8.88 -24.51 0.44
C SER A 349 9.38 -25.93 0.69
N ASP A 350 10.08 -26.14 1.82
CA ASP A 350 10.48 -27.48 2.28
C ASP A 350 9.33 -28.22 3.01
N SER A 351 8.07 -27.75 2.85
CA SER A 351 6.91 -28.35 3.48
C SER A 351 6.61 -29.72 2.86
N SER A 352 6.26 -30.69 3.70
CA SER A 352 5.75 -31.99 3.25
C SER A 352 4.39 -31.81 2.55
N TYR A 353 4.06 -32.72 1.62
CA TYR A 353 2.73 -32.80 1.02
C TYR A 353 1.67 -32.95 2.10
N LYS A 354 0.59 -32.18 1.96
CA LYS A 354 -0.56 -32.22 2.86
C LYS A 354 -1.78 -32.66 2.06
N ASP A 355 -2.45 -33.70 2.55
CA ASP A 355 -3.70 -34.17 1.98
C ASP A 355 -4.85 -33.27 2.45
N THR A 356 -5.63 -32.77 1.51
CA THR A 356 -6.87 -32.05 1.78
C THR A 356 -8.00 -32.75 1.03
N ILE A 357 -9.07 -33.06 1.73
CA ILE A 357 -10.24 -33.75 1.19
C ILE A 357 -11.35 -32.74 1.01
N TYR A 358 -11.96 -32.72 -0.17
CA TYR A 358 -13.13 -31.91 -0.49
C TYR A 358 -14.27 -32.80 -0.94
N GLU A 359 -15.51 -32.39 -0.66
CA GLU A 359 -16.68 -32.94 -1.36
C GLU A 359 -16.70 -32.37 -2.79
N TYR A 360 -16.81 -33.25 -3.77
CA TYR A 360 -16.78 -32.93 -5.19
C TYR A 360 -18.17 -33.11 -5.80
N ALA A 361 -18.66 -32.07 -6.49
CA ALA A 361 -19.91 -32.14 -7.22
C ALA A 361 -19.81 -31.47 -8.57
N LEU A 362 -20.41 -32.09 -9.60
CA LEU A 362 -20.55 -31.48 -10.92
C LEU A 362 -21.63 -30.39 -10.87
N THR A 363 -21.40 -29.28 -11.60
CA THR A 363 -22.35 -28.19 -11.80
C THR A 363 -22.65 -28.03 -13.31
N ASP A 364 -23.67 -27.24 -13.66
CA ASP A 364 -24.03 -27.00 -15.07
C ASP A 364 -22.89 -26.43 -15.89
N ASP A 365 -22.04 -25.60 -15.26
CA ASP A 365 -20.95 -24.87 -15.93
C ASP A 365 -19.54 -25.37 -15.52
N GLY A 366 -19.43 -26.47 -14.74
CA GLY A 366 -18.14 -26.98 -14.27
C GLY A 366 -18.23 -27.92 -13.07
N PHE A 367 -17.58 -27.56 -11.96
CA PHE A 367 -17.64 -28.34 -10.70
C PHE A 367 -17.51 -27.43 -9.48
N SER A 368 -17.89 -27.97 -8.32
CA SER A 368 -17.69 -27.33 -7.03
C SER A 368 -16.89 -28.21 -6.07
N LEU A 369 -16.10 -27.56 -5.21
CA LEU A 369 -15.42 -28.18 -4.07
C LEU A 369 -15.95 -27.59 -2.78
N THR A 370 -16.34 -28.45 -1.83
CA THR A 370 -16.78 -28.04 -0.49
C THR A 370 -15.75 -28.51 0.53
N ASP A 371 -15.23 -27.59 1.33
CA ASP A 371 -14.27 -27.89 2.39
C ASP A 371 -14.95 -28.44 3.67
N ASP A 372 -14.16 -28.90 4.64
CA ASP A 372 -14.63 -29.45 5.92
C ASP A 372 -15.43 -28.44 6.77
N SER A 373 -15.35 -27.13 6.44
CA SER A 373 -16.09 -26.06 7.10
C SER A 373 -17.42 -25.74 6.40
N GLY A 374 -17.72 -26.43 5.29
CA GLY A 374 -18.91 -26.22 4.47
C GLY A 374 -18.81 -25.04 3.49
N ASN A 375 -17.62 -24.46 3.27
CA ASN A 375 -17.43 -23.42 2.25
C ASN A 375 -17.38 -24.06 0.87
N VAL A 376 -18.19 -23.53 -0.05
CA VAL A 376 -18.28 -24.02 -1.43
C VAL A 376 -17.51 -23.09 -2.34
N THR A 377 -16.61 -23.66 -3.15
CA THR A 377 -15.89 -22.95 -4.22
C THR A 377 -16.31 -23.54 -5.56
N ASN A 378 -16.87 -22.70 -6.44
CA ASN A 378 -17.27 -23.10 -7.79
C ASN A 378 -16.15 -22.83 -8.78
N TYR A 379 -15.96 -23.77 -9.69
CA TYR A 379 -14.94 -23.71 -10.74
C TYR A 379 -15.58 -23.80 -12.10
N THR A 380 -15.21 -22.86 -12.99
CA THR A 380 -15.64 -22.83 -14.39
C THR A 380 -14.44 -23.01 -15.32
N PRO A 381 -14.64 -23.54 -16.55
CA PRO A 381 -13.55 -23.70 -17.50
C PRO A 381 -12.83 -22.40 -17.81
N CYS A 382 -11.51 -22.40 -17.69
CA CYS A 382 -10.66 -21.27 -18.07
C CYS A 382 -10.03 -21.52 -19.44
N THR A 383 -10.51 -20.81 -20.47
CA THR A 383 -10.04 -20.96 -21.84
C THR A 383 -8.87 -20.04 -22.21
N LYS A 384 -8.56 -19.08 -21.34
CA LYS A 384 -7.51 -18.06 -21.58
C LYS A 384 -6.76 -17.79 -20.29
N GLU A 385 -5.77 -18.60 -20.02
CA GLU A 385 -4.85 -18.40 -18.93
C GLU A 385 -3.68 -17.52 -19.35
N LYS A 386 -3.19 -16.69 -18.42
CA LYS A 386 -1.93 -15.96 -18.57
C LYS A 386 -1.11 -16.09 -17.31
N ILE A 387 -0.01 -16.80 -17.43
CA ILE A 387 0.95 -16.98 -16.35
C ILE A 387 1.89 -15.78 -16.32
N ALA A 388 2.33 -15.39 -15.11
CA ALA A 388 3.30 -14.32 -14.96
C ALA A 388 4.63 -14.65 -15.65
N THR A 389 5.29 -13.64 -16.18
CA THR A 389 6.54 -13.77 -16.93
C THR A 389 7.59 -14.56 -16.11
N ASN A 390 8.21 -15.56 -16.73
CA ASN A 390 9.19 -16.48 -16.12
C ASN A 390 8.67 -17.33 -14.93
N GLN A 391 7.36 -17.52 -14.83
CA GLN A 391 6.73 -18.35 -13.80
C GLN A 391 6.08 -19.61 -14.39
N GLU A 392 6.18 -19.81 -15.71
CA GLU A 392 5.63 -20.97 -16.40
C GLU A 392 6.37 -22.24 -16.02
N THR A 393 5.65 -23.22 -15.46
CA THR A 393 6.17 -24.53 -15.08
C THR A 393 6.20 -25.51 -16.26
N ASP A 394 6.88 -26.63 -16.11
CA ASP A 394 6.80 -27.69 -17.11
C ASP A 394 5.38 -28.32 -17.18
N PHE A 395 4.65 -28.26 -16.07
CA PHE A 395 3.25 -28.69 -16.02
C PHE A 395 2.35 -27.71 -16.77
N ASP A 396 2.59 -26.42 -16.70
CA ASP A 396 1.89 -25.42 -17.50
C ASP A 396 2.02 -25.68 -18.99
N LYS A 397 3.23 -25.97 -19.46
CA LYS A 397 3.50 -26.31 -20.88
C LYS A 397 2.77 -27.59 -21.31
N LYS A 398 2.68 -28.58 -20.39
CA LYS A 398 1.95 -29.83 -20.64
C LYS A 398 0.44 -29.59 -20.75
N MET A 399 -0.09 -28.61 -20.02
CA MET A 399 -1.52 -28.31 -19.95
C MET A 399 -1.97 -27.28 -21.00
N ASP A 400 -1.03 -26.69 -21.76
CA ASP A 400 -1.37 -25.71 -22.80
C ASP A 400 -2.24 -26.37 -23.89
N GLY A 401 -3.38 -25.74 -24.20
CA GLY A 401 -4.35 -26.22 -25.17
C GLY A 401 -5.18 -27.45 -24.73
N VAL A 402 -5.04 -27.92 -23.50
CA VAL A 402 -5.88 -29.02 -22.98
C VAL A 402 -7.26 -28.49 -22.65
N GLU A 403 -8.31 -29.05 -23.30
CA GLU A 403 -9.70 -28.69 -23.06
C GLU A 403 -10.14 -29.07 -21.66
N ALA A 404 -10.80 -28.14 -20.94
CA ALA A 404 -11.33 -28.39 -19.62
C ALA A 404 -12.51 -29.36 -19.67
N LYS A 405 -12.43 -30.47 -18.93
CA LYS A 405 -13.48 -31.49 -18.84
C LYS A 405 -13.58 -32.03 -17.41
N ALA A 406 -14.77 -31.99 -16.87
CA ALA A 406 -15.09 -32.57 -15.56
C ALA A 406 -16.07 -33.74 -15.70
N THR A 407 -15.80 -34.83 -15.00
CA THR A 407 -16.68 -36.00 -14.90
C THR A 407 -16.69 -36.48 -13.45
N GLU A 408 -17.53 -37.44 -13.12
CA GLU A 408 -17.61 -38.03 -11.76
C GLU A 408 -16.29 -38.66 -11.29
N THR A 409 -15.41 -39.02 -12.18
CA THR A 409 -14.16 -39.74 -11.85
C THR A 409 -12.88 -39.06 -12.38
N THR A 410 -12.99 -38.03 -13.22
CA THR A 410 -11.82 -37.40 -13.82
C THR A 410 -12.00 -35.89 -13.96
N LEU A 411 -10.93 -35.16 -13.69
CA LEU A 411 -10.78 -33.73 -14.01
C LEU A 411 -9.60 -33.57 -14.96
N GLN A 412 -9.76 -32.70 -15.96
CA GLN A 412 -8.66 -32.26 -16.82
C GLN A 412 -8.84 -30.80 -17.24
N GLY A 413 -7.75 -30.14 -17.62
CA GLY A 413 -7.76 -28.77 -18.11
C GLY A 413 -7.57 -27.75 -17.01
N THR A 414 -7.71 -26.48 -17.38
CA THR A 414 -7.58 -25.34 -16.51
C THR A 414 -8.95 -24.82 -16.10
N TRP A 415 -9.13 -24.57 -14.82
CA TRP A 415 -10.39 -24.14 -14.20
C TRP A 415 -10.15 -22.91 -13.36
N GLN A 416 -11.13 -22.00 -13.29
CA GLN A 416 -11.03 -20.75 -12.55
C GLN A 416 -12.14 -20.67 -11.48
N ASP A 417 -11.76 -20.22 -10.28
CA ASP A 417 -12.70 -19.90 -9.21
C ASP A 417 -13.29 -18.47 -9.34
N GLU A 418 -14.27 -18.15 -8.50
CA GLU A 418 -14.93 -16.83 -8.46
C GLU A 418 -13.97 -15.69 -8.07
N SER A 419 -12.83 -16.01 -7.45
CA SER A 419 -11.77 -15.07 -7.03
C SER A 419 -10.73 -14.83 -8.12
N GLY A 420 -10.79 -15.59 -9.22
CA GLY A 420 -9.85 -15.49 -10.33
C GLY A 420 -8.58 -16.33 -10.15
N ASN A 421 -8.54 -17.24 -9.15
CA ASN A 421 -7.47 -18.22 -9.04
C ASN A 421 -7.73 -19.39 -10.00
N ASN A 422 -6.67 -19.95 -10.53
CA ASN A 422 -6.78 -21.09 -11.43
C ASN A 422 -6.31 -22.37 -10.78
N VAL A 423 -6.91 -23.48 -11.17
CA VAL A 423 -6.45 -24.84 -10.84
C VAL A 423 -6.31 -25.63 -12.11
N LYS A 424 -5.27 -26.44 -12.20
CA LYS A 424 -5.01 -27.34 -13.32
C LYS A 424 -5.03 -28.77 -12.85
N PHE A 425 -5.70 -29.59 -13.65
CA PHE A 425 -5.79 -31.02 -13.42
C PHE A 425 -5.39 -31.74 -14.71
N SER A 426 -4.54 -32.76 -14.60
CA SER A 426 -4.22 -33.65 -15.70
C SER A 426 -4.85 -35.02 -15.52
N THR A 427 -5.12 -35.71 -16.60
CA THR A 427 -5.73 -37.05 -16.58
C THR A 427 -4.88 -38.12 -15.88
N ASP A 428 -3.59 -37.86 -15.69
CA ASP A 428 -2.66 -38.72 -14.94
C ASP A 428 -2.58 -38.39 -13.44
N GLY A 429 -3.52 -37.58 -12.91
CA GLY A 429 -3.65 -37.30 -11.50
C GLY A 429 -2.74 -36.19 -10.99
N GLN A 430 -2.12 -35.38 -11.86
CA GLN A 430 -1.34 -34.22 -11.41
C GLN A 430 -2.24 -33.01 -11.17
N TYR A 431 -1.87 -32.19 -10.20
CA TYR A 431 -2.58 -30.99 -9.77
C TYR A 431 -1.61 -29.81 -9.61
N GLU A 432 -2.05 -28.65 -10.05
CA GLU A 432 -1.38 -27.37 -9.79
C GLU A 432 -2.42 -26.29 -9.49
N SER A 433 -2.15 -25.49 -8.46
CA SER A 433 -2.96 -24.34 -8.11
C SER A 433 -2.19 -23.07 -8.45
N LEU A 434 -2.85 -22.15 -9.14
CA LEU A 434 -2.30 -20.85 -9.51
C LEU A 434 -3.16 -19.75 -8.88
N THR A 435 -2.51 -18.86 -8.14
CA THR A 435 -3.17 -17.72 -7.53
C THR A 435 -2.95 -16.45 -8.35
N LEU A 436 -3.93 -15.55 -8.33
CA LEU A 436 -3.80 -14.23 -8.96
C LEU A 436 -2.55 -13.52 -8.42
N THR A 437 -1.75 -13.01 -9.36
CA THR A 437 -0.60 -12.17 -9.03
C THR A 437 -1.09 -10.87 -8.43
N THR A 438 -0.74 -10.58 -7.18
CA THR A 438 -1.17 -9.39 -6.45
C THR A 438 -0.03 -8.77 -5.65
N GLY A 439 -0.27 -7.59 -5.07
CA GLY A 439 0.66 -6.95 -4.16
C GLY A 439 1.99 -6.58 -4.83
N ALA A 440 3.10 -6.85 -4.14
CA ALA A 440 4.46 -6.57 -4.63
C ALA A 440 4.77 -7.36 -5.90
N LYS A 441 4.36 -8.63 -5.98
CA LYS A 441 4.61 -9.51 -7.13
C LYS A 441 4.03 -8.93 -8.42
N LEU A 442 2.82 -8.35 -8.39
CA LEU A 442 2.21 -7.74 -9.58
C LEU A 442 3.03 -6.54 -10.09
N THR A 443 3.50 -5.68 -9.18
CA THR A 443 4.37 -4.56 -9.57
C THR A 443 5.72 -5.06 -10.09
N ILE A 444 6.29 -6.08 -9.47
CA ILE A 444 7.54 -6.72 -9.94
C ILE A 444 7.35 -7.24 -11.37
N GLU A 445 6.26 -7.95 -11.67
CA GLU A 445 5.98 -8.46 -13.01
C GLU A 445 5.78 -7.34 -14.04
N ALA A 446 5.13 -6.23 -13.65
CA ALA A 446 5.01 -5.06 -14.51
C ALA A 446 6.37 -4.46 -14.89
N PHE A 447 7.32 -4.41 -13.94
CA PHE A 447 8.66 -3.92 -14.23
C PHE A 447 9.50 -4.96 -14.98
N ARG A 448 9.32 -6.24 -14.66
CA ARG A 448 9.99 -7.35 -15.35
C ARG A 448 9.62 -7.42 -16.85
N SER A 449 8.40 -7.04 -17.21
CA SER A 449 7.94 -7.06 -18.61
C SER A 449 8.81 -6.24 -19.58
N VAL A 450 9.52 -5.22 -19.07
CA VAL A 450 10.42 -4.36 -19.86
C VAL A 450 11.89 -4.56 -19.49
N LEU A 451 12.18 -4.70 -18.21
CA LEU A 451 13.54 -4.68 -17.67
C LEU A 451 14.08 -6.05 -17.27
N GLY A 452 13.28 -7.13 -17.48
CA GLY A 452 13.66 -8.46 -17.01
C GLY A 452 13.91 -8.48 -15.49
N ASP A 453 14.87 -9.27 -15.04
CA ASP A 453 15.19 -9.38 -13.62
C ASP A 453 15.70 -8.09 -12.98
N VAL A 454 16.29 -7.18 -13.75
CA VAL A 454 16.64 -5.84 -13.26
C VAL A 454 15.42 -5.10 -12.77
N GLY A 455 14.26 -5.26 -13.44
CA GLY A 455 12.99 -4.70 -13.01
C GLY A 455 12.56 -5.20 -11.63
N ALA A 456 12.72 -6.49 -11.36
CA ALA A 456 12.44 -7.06 -10.04
C ALA A 456 13.32 -6.45 -8.95
N TYR A 457 14.63 -6.32 -9.20
CA TYR A 457 15.56 -5.68 -8.26
C TYR A 457 15.19 -4.21 -7.99
N LEU A 458 14.82 -3.45 -9.03
CA LEU A 458 14.43 -2.05 -8.87
C LEU A 458 13.18 -1.88 -8.00
N VAL A 459 12.16 -2.72 -8.20
CA VAL A 459 10.94 -2.67 -7.38
C VAL A 459 11.25 -3.08 -5.94
N THR A 460 12.04 -4.14 -5.73
CA THR A 460 12.42 -4.59 -4.39
C THR A 460 13.22 -3.55 -3.65
N ILE A 461 14.22 -2.92 -4.28
CA ILE A 461 14.98 -1.80 -3.70
C ILE A 461 14.04 -0.62 -3.39
N GLY A 462 13.15 -0.26 -4.33
CA GLY A 462 12.13 0.76 -4.11
C GLY A 462 11.26 0.47 -2.89
N LEU A 463 10.78 -0.77 -2.76
CA LEU A 463 9.96 -1.21 -1.64
C LEU A 463 10.72 -1.14 -0.31
N ILE A 464 11.98 -1.58 -0.28
CA ILE A 464 12.85 -1.47 0.90
C ILE A 464 12.97 -0.01 1.34
N LEU A 465 13.30 0.90 0.42
CA LEU A 465 13.48 2.32 0.71
C LEU A 465 12.18 2.96 1.21
N PHE A 466 11.05 2.68 0.55
CA PHE A 466 9.74 3.22 0.89
C PHE A 466 9.26 2.71 2.25
N ALA A 467 9.27 1.40 2.47
CA ALA A 467 8.82 0.81 3.71
C ALA A 467 9.74 1.18 4.90
N PHE A 468 11.06 1.21 4.68
CA PHE A 468 12.01 1.65 5.70
C PHE A 468 11.78 3.11 6.13
N SER A 469 11.55 4.02 5.15
CA SER A 469 11.20 5.40 5.48
C SER A 469 9.90 5.50 6.28
N THR A 470 8.92 4.64 5.97
CA THR A 470 7.63 4.61 6.68
C THR A 470 7.79 4.16 8.13
N ILE A 471 8.64 3.18 8.41
CA ILE A 471 8.98 2.77 9.79
C ILE A 471 9.51 3.99 10.58
N LEU A 472 10.44 4.74 10.00
CA LEU A 472 11.02 5.92 10.67
C LEU A 472 9.99 7.03 10.91
N GLY A 473 9.12 7.31 9.93
CA GLY A 473 8.10 8.34 10.05
C GLY A 473 7.01 7.98 11.07
N TRP A 474 6.58 6.72 11.10
CA TRP A 474 5.58 6.24 12.06
C TRP A 474 6.12 6.07 13.48
N GLU A 475 7.40 5.78 13.61
CA GLU A 475 8.04 5.82 14.94
C GLU A 475 7.86 7.19 15.60
N TYR A 476 8.20 8.25 14.85
CA TYR A 476 8.02 9.62 15.36
C TYR A 476 6.55 9.94 15.69
N ASN A 477 5.61 9.53 14.82
CA ASN A 477 4.19 9.78 15.06
C ASN A 477 3.70 9.06 16.32
N GLY A 478 4.10 7.80 16.53
CA GLY A 478 3.77 7.03 17.73
C GLY A 478 4.40 7.58 19.00
N GLU A 479 5.68 8.01 18.93
CA GLU A 479 6.36 8.65 20.07
C GLU A 479 5.62 9.91 20.53
N LYS A 480 5.25 10.80 19.60
CA LYS A 480 4.55 12.04 19.93
C LYS A 480 3.11 11.79 20.45
N ALA A 481 2.46 10.74 19.96
CA ALA A 481 1.19 10.28 20.52
C ALA A 481 1.35 9.76 21.96
N LEU A 482 2.39 8.97 22.22
CA LEU A 482 2.70 8.47 23.56
C LEU A 482 3.12 9.60 24.52
N GLU A 483 3.90 10.58 24.04
CA GLU A 483 4.30 11.76 24.83
C GLU A 483 3.09 12.59 25.26
N PHE A 484 2.05 12.70 24.42
CA PHE A 484 0.79 13.33 24.79
C PHE A 484 0.10 12.60 25.96
N LEU A 485 0.14 11.26 25.98
CA LEU A 485 -0.49 10.42 27.00
C LEU A 485 0.31 10.39 28.32
N ALA A 486 1.61 10.14 28.24
CA ALA A 486 2.45 9.83 29.40
C ALA A 486 3.23 11.02 29.93
N LYS A 487 3.52 12.04 29.15
CA LYS A 487 4.28 13.26 29.48
C LYS A 487 5.63 13.02 30.19
N LYS A 488 6.25 11.86 29.99
CA LYS A 488 7.51 11.47 30.66
C LYS A 488 8.57 11.12 29.59
N PRO A 489 9.74 11.79 29.54
CA PRO A 489 10.80 11.54 28.57
C PRO A 489 11.29 10.09 28.58
N LEU A 490 11.42 9.48 29.76
CA LEU A 490 11.84 8.09 29.89
C LEU A 490 10.93 7.11 29.13
N VAL A 491 9.60 7.36 29.15
CA VAL A 491 8.61 6.51 28.46
C VAL A 491 8.81 6.59 26.94
N CYS A 492 9.09 7.78 26.40
CA CYS A 492 9.40 7.96 24.99
C CYS A 492 10.70 7.22 24.60
N TYR A 493 11.73 7.27 25.45
CA TYR A 493 12.98 6.55 25.20
C TYR A 493 12.77 5.02 25.19
N ILE A 494 12.02 4.50 26.15
CA ILE A 494 11.64 3.08 26.22
C ILE A 494 10.84 2.69 24.96
N TYR A 495 9.91 3.55 24.53
CA TYR A 495 9.14 3.32 23.31
C TYR A 495 10.03 3.17 22.07
N ARG A 496 11.03 4.02 21.88
CA ARG A 496 11.98 3.93 20.75
C ARG A 496 12.65 2.57 20.69
N ILE A 497 13.08 2.05 21.85
CA ILE A 497 13.72 0.71 21.94
C ILE A 497 12.70 -0.37 21.62
N ILE A 498 11.53 -0.36 22.24
CA ILE A 498 10.49 -1.39 22.00
C ILE A 498 10.03 -1.36 20.55
N PHE A 499 9.78 -0.16 19.99
CA PHE A 499 9.37 0.00 18.60
C PHE A 499 10.42 -0.60 17.64
N SER A 500 11.70 -0.33 17.88
CA SER A 500 12.78 -0.88 17.07
C SER A 500 12.89 -2.40 17.19
N LEU A 501 12.69 -2.96 18.38
CA LEU A 501 12.69 -4.42 18.57
C LEU A 501 11.49 -5.11 17.89
N VAL A 502 10.34 -4.45 17.85
CA VAL A 502 9.13 -4.97 17.16
C VAL A 502 9.34 -5.10 15.65
N VAL A 503 10.23 -4.32 15.04
CA VAL A 503 10.61 -4.46 13.60
C VAL A 503 11.09 -5.88 13.27
N TYR A 504 11.76 -6.55 14.21
CA TYR A 504 12.24 -7.92 14.02
C TYR A 504 11.12 -8.95 13.80
N PHE A 505 9.97 -8.70 14.37
CA PHE A 505 8.82 -9.63 14.31
C PHE A 505 7.88 -9.39 13.13
N GLY A 506 8.09 -8.33 12.37
CA GLY A 506 7.41 -8.05 11.10
C GLY A 506 8.17 -8.63 9.93
#